data_404264716d299ac057d17ee3e64d2eeb
#
_entry.id   404264716d299ac057d17ee3e64d2eeb
#
_cell.length_a   1.000
_cell.length_b   1.000
_cell.length_c   1.000
_cell.angle_alpha   90.00
_cell.angle_beta   90.00
_cell.angle_gamma   90.00
#
_symmetry.space_group_name_H-M   'P 1'
#
loop_
_entity.id
_entity.type
_entity.pdbx_description
1 polymer ?
#
loop_
_entity_poly.entity_id
_entity_poly.type
_entity_poly.pdbx_seq_one_letter_code
_entity_poly.pdbx_strand_id
1 'polypeptide(L)'
;MSTAELPCYTLINVPSDFETPNEMQLKQDLEKGNTKEKIEALKKTIYMILNGEKIQGLLMNIIRFFEKSSTHQSKSIMVTIFRFVLPSQDHTIKKMLLIFWEIVPKTYPDGKLMQEMILVCDAYRKDLQHPNEFIRGSTLRFLCKLKEPELLEPLMPTIRACLEHRHSYVRRNAVMAIFTIYKNFDFLIPDAPELIANFLDGEQDMSCKRNAFMMLIHADQERALSYLSTCIDQVHTFGDILQLVIVELIYRVCHQNPSERSRFIRCIYNLLNSNSASVRYEAAGTLVTLSNAPTAVKAAASAYIELIVKESDNNVKLIVLDRLVAMKDSPAYEKILAELVMDILRVLSSPDLEVRRKTLSLAMELVTSRNIEEMVLILKKEINKTQGSVEQEDTGKYRQLLVSFH
;
A
#
# COMPACT_ATOMS: atom_id res chain seq x y z
N MET A 1 7.44 16.41 4.07
CA MET A 1 6.87 15.66 5.21
C MET A 1 7.31 14.23 5.08
N SER A 2 8.06 13.70 6.04
CA SER A 2 8.38 12.27 6.09
C SER A 2 7.05 11.55 6.25
N THR A 3 6.58 10.88 5.20
CA THR A 3 5.50 9.89 5.35
C THR A 3 6.10 8.78 6.19
N ALA A 4 5.84 8.84 7.50
CA ALA A 4 6.11 7.70 8.36
C ALA A 4 5.31 6.54 7.76
N GLU A 5 6.00 5.58 7.16
CA GLU A 5 5.37 4.35 6.69
C GLU A 5 4.66 3.73 7.88
N LEU A 6 3.35 3.62 7.76
CA LEU A 6 2.54 2.97 8.80
C LEU A 6 3.05 1.53 8.95
N PRO A 7 3.36 1.10 10.17
CA PRO A 7 3.81 -0.26 10.40
C PRO A 7 2.76 -1.25 9.88
N CYS A 8 3.22 -2.33 9.24
CA CYS A 8 2.34 -3.39 8.78
C CYS A 8 1.84 -4.18 9.99
N TYR A 9 0.56 -4.06 10.30
CA TYR A 9 -0.08 -4.80 11.41
C TYR A 9 -0.75 -6.07 10.92
N THR A 10 -0.65 -7.13 11.72
CA THR A 10 -1.49 -8.32 11.59
C THR A 10 -2.62 -8.19 12.60
N LEU A 11 -3.87 -8.09 12.13
CA LEU A 11 -5.04 -8.07 12.98
C LEU A 11 -5.47 -9.50 13.28
N ILE A 12 -5.50 -9.86 14.57
CA ILE A 12 -6.01 -11.15 15.05
C ILE A 12 -7.16 -10.86 15.99
N ASN A 13 -8.35 -11.33 15.64
CA ASN A 13 -9.53 -11.21 16.48
C ASN A 13 -9.59 -12.40 17.43
N VAL A 14 -9.42 -12.14 18.72
CA VAL A 14 -9.57 -13.15 19.77
C VAL A 14 -11.04 -13.19 20.16
N PRO A 15 -11.69 -14.36 20.18
CA PRO A 15 -13.09 -14.47 20.64
C PRO A 15 -13.24 -13.96 22.08
N SER A 16 -14.36 -13.26 22.34
CA SER A 16 -14.66 -12.69 23.67
C SER A 16 -14.89 -13.75 24.74
N ASP A 17 -15.26 -14.94 24.34
CA ASP A 17 -15.52 -16.12 25.15
C ASP A 17 -14.33 -17.10 25.23
N PHE A 18 -13.13 -16.63 24.85
CA PHE A 18 -11.93 -17.44 24.88
C PHE A 18 -11.57 -17.82 26.33
N GLU A 19 -11.71 -19.10 26.66
CA GLU A 19 -11.25 -19.69 27.90
C GLU A 19 -9.81 -20.23 27.74
N THR A 20 -8.98 -19.97 28.75
CA THR A 20 -7.60 -20.47 28.78
C THR A 20 -7.58 -21.99 28.81
N PRO A 21 -7.02 -22.66 27.81
CA PRO A 21 -6.96 -24.12 27.78
C PRO A 21 -5.97 -24.65 28.81
N ASN A 22 -6.21 -25.89 29.24
CA ASN A 22 -5.25 -26.60 30.10
C ASN A 22 -3.94 -26.88 29.33
N GLU A 23 -2.81 -26.45 29.90
CA GLU A 23 -1.50 -26.57 29.27
C GLU A 23 -1.11 -28.04 28.93
N MET A 24 -1.52 -28.98 29.77
CA MET A 24 -1.25 -30.41 29.50
C MET A 24 -2.02 -30.93 28.28
N GLN A 25 -3.29 -30.54 28.16
CA GLN A 25 -4.11 -30.92 27.01
C GLN A 25 -3.55 -30.27 25.72
N LEU A 26 -3.16 -29.03 25.80
CA LEU A 26 -2.59 -28.29 24.66
C LEU A 26 -1.30 -28.95 24.15
N LYS A 27 -0.42 -29.38 25.05
CA LYS A 27 0.80 -30.16 24.72
C LYS A 27 0.47 -31.49 24.06
N GLN A 28 -0.50 -32.21 24.58
CA GLN A 28 -0.93 -33.49 24.03
C GLN A 28 -1.49 -33.33 22.62
N ASP A 29 -2.32 -32.30 22.38
CA ASP A 29 -2.91 -32.02 21.07
C ASP A 29 -1.83 -31.61 20.05
N LEU A 30 -0.82 -30.84 20.45
CA LEU A 30 0.30 -30.46 19.58
C LEU A 30 1.25 -31.66 19.30
N GLU A 31 1.44 -32.57 20.22
CA GLU A 31 2.34 -33.72 20.08
C GLU A 31 1.70 -34.87 19.29
N LYS A 32 0.51 -35.30 19.72
CA LYS A 32 -0.14 -36.53 19.23
C LYS A 32 -1.38 -36.27 18.37
N GLY A 33 -1.89 -35.03 18.36
CA GLY A 33 -3.09 -34.67 17.66
C GLY A 33 -2.97 -34.79 16.13
N ASN A 34 -4.10 -34.99 15.47
CA ASN A 34 -4.18 -34.92 14.03
C ASN A 34 -3.98 -33.46 13.54
N THR A 35 -3.96 -33.22 12.22
CA THR A 35 -3.72 -31.90 11.63
C THR A 35 -4.70 -30.85 12.15
N LYS A 36 -6.00 -31.18 12.28
CA LYS A 36 -7.02 -30.25 12.77
C LYS A 36 -6.81 -29.89 14.24
N GLU A 37 -6.53 -30.88 15.07
CA GLU A 37 -6.24 -30.69 16.50
C GLU A 37 -4.99 -29.84 16.71
N LYS A 38 -3.93 -30.07 15.92
CA LYS A 38 -2.72 -29.25 15.94
C LYS A 38 -2.99 -27.80 15.53
N ILE A 39 -3.84 -27.56 14.52
CA ILE A 39 -4.25 -26.21 14.09
C ILE A 39 -4.99 -25.51 15.23
N GLU A 40 -5.97 -26.17 15.84
CA GLU A 40 -6.74 -25.57 16.95
C GLU A 40 -5.86 -25.34 18.20
N ALA A 41 -4.98 -26.26 18.52
CA ALA A 41 -4.03 -26.08 19.62
C ALA A 41 -3.06 -24.92 19.37
N LEU A 42 -2.58 -24.76 18.14
CA LEU A 42 -1.70 -23.64 17.76
C LEU A 42 -2.44 -22.30 17.79
N LYS A 43 -3.71 -22.25 17.35
CA LYS A 43 -4.57 -21.06 17.50
C LYS A 43 -4.73 -20.68 18.96
N LYS A 44 -5.09 -21.63 19.81
CA LYS A 44 -5.23 -21.40 21.26
C LYS A 44 -3.94 -20.88 21.87
N THR A 45 -2.81 -21.43 21.48
CA THR A 45 -1.49 -20.94 21.92
C THR A 45 -1.24 -19.49 21.51
N ILE A 46 -1.57 -19.14 20.27
CA ILE A 46 -1.46 -17.74 19.77
C ILE A 46 -2.37 -16.82 20.58
N TYR A 47 -3.61 -17.22 20.86
CA TYR A 47 -4.55 -16.41 21.65
C TYR A 47 -4.07 -16.19 23.08
N MET A 48 -3.52 -17.23 23.73
CA MET A 48 -2.92 -17.09 25.07
C MET A 48 -1.79 -16.06 25.08
N ILE A 49 -0.90 -16.10 24.09
CA ILE A 49 0.20 -15.14 23.97
C ILE A 49 -0.34 -13.72 23.82
N LEU A 50 -1.34 -13.52 22.96
CA LEU A 50 -1.92 -12.21 22.69
C LEU A 50 -2.69 -11.63 23.86
N ASN A 51 -3.34 -12.48 24.67
CA ASN A 51 -4.00 -12.05 25.91
C ASN A 51 -3.02 -11.74 27.04
N GLY A 52 -1.72 -11.84 26.81
CA GLY A 52 -0.70 -11.51 27.81
C GLY A 52 -0.62 -12.54 28.93
N GLU A 53 -1.21 -13.71 28.76
CA GLU A 53 -1.04 -14.79 29.72
C GLU A 53 0.44 -15.10 29.83
N LYS A 54 0.92 -15.11 31.08
CA LYS A 54 2.33 -15.32 31.37
C LYS A 54 2.73 -16.73 30.97
N ILE A 55 3.07 -16.89 29.72
CA ILE A 55 3.75 -18.06 29.18
C ILE A 55 5.19 -18.12 29.73
N GLN A 56 5.41 -17.51 30.92
CA GLN A 56 6.71 -17.53 31.61
C GLN A 56 7.16 -18.96 31.91
N GLY A 57 6.23 -19.87 32.17
CA GLY A 57 6.53 -21.29 32.20
C GLY A 57 6.97 -21.88 30.86
N LEU A 58 6.52 -21.28 29.76
CA LEU A 58 6.92 -21.67 28.38
C LEU A 58 8.37 -21.28 28.07
N LEU A 59 8.78 -20.07 28.45
CA LEU A 59 10.11 -19.51 28.17
C LEU A 59 11.13 -19.88 29.26
N MET A 60 10.74 -19.82 30.54
CA MET A 60 11.66 -20.09 31.65
C MET A 60 12.07 -21.58 31.78
N ASN A 61 11.26 -22.49 31.28
CA ASN A 61 11.63 -23.90 31.28
C ASN A 61 12.71 -24.23 30.22
N ILE A 62 12.86 -23.39 29.20
CA ILE A 62 13.96 -23.53 28.23
C ILE A 62 15.29 -23.16 28.89
N ILE A 63 15.35 -22.11 29.70
CA ILE A 63 16.58 -21.68 30.41
C ILE A 63 17.03 -22.73 31.44
N ARG A 64 16.11 -23.37 32.16
CA ARG A 64 16.42 -24.44 33.13
C ARG A 64 16.81 -25.77 32.49
N PHE A 65 16.43 -26.05 31.26
CA PHE A 65 16.72 -27.31 30.59
C PHE A 65 18.21 -27.47 30.25
N PHE A 66 18.93 -26.37 30.00
CA PHE A 66 20.37 -26.40 29.72
C PHE A 66 21.23 -26.43 30.99
N GLU A 67 20.72 -26.01 32.14
CA GLU A 67 21.51 -26.01 33.39
C GLU A 67 21.47 -27.32 34.21
N LYS A 68 20.49 -28.20 33.99
CA LYS A 68 20.42 -29.51 34.70
C LYS A 68 19.80 -30.60 33.85
N SER A 69 20.64 -31.41 33.25
CA SER A 69 20.27 -32.71 32.70
C SER A 69 19.90 -33.65 33.82
N SER A 70 18.67 -33.74 34.21
CA SER A 70 17.99 -34.88 34.80
C SER A 70 16.70 -34.46 35.48
N THR A 71 15.60 -34.59 34.78
CA THR A 71 14.32 -35.17 35.23
C THR A 71 13.21 -34.99 34.17
N HIS A 72 12.48 -36.01 33.94
CA HIS A 72 11.59 -36.32 32.81
C HIS A 72 10.26 -35.56 32.74
N GLN A 73 10.06 -34.32 33.19
CA GLN A 73 8.67 -33.82 33.32
C GLN A 73 8.34 -32.36 32.98
N SER A 74 9.12 -31.65 32.17
CA SER A 74 8.66 -30.33 31.76
C SER A 74 9.13 -29.94 30.36
N LYS A 75 8.60 -30.60 29.33
CA LYS A 75 8.77 -30.15 27.95
C LYS A 75 7.85 -28.94 27.74
N SER A 76 8.43 -27.75 27.59
CA SER A 76 7.74 -26.54 27.26
C SER A 76 6.90 -26.69 25.97
N ILE A 77 5.75 -25.99 25.86
CA ILE A 77 4.95 -25.94 24.62
C ILE A 77 5.82 -25.55 23.42
N MET A 78 6.78 -24.66 23.60
CA MET A 78 7.72 -24.24 22.58
C MET A 78 8.53 -25.39 22.01
N VAL A 79 9.11 -26.25 22.87
CA VAL A 79 9.83 -27.47 22.45
C VAL A 79 8.90 -28.42 21.72
N THR A 80 7.66 -28.52 22.15
CA THR A 80 6.64 -29.38 21.49
C THR A 80 6.33 -28.83 20.09
N ILE A 81 6.22 -27.53 19.93
CA ILE A 81 6.02 -26.88 18.61
C ILE A 81 7.24 -27.13 17.69
N PHE A 82 8.46 -26.96 18.19
CA PHE A 82 9.67 -27.24 17.41
C PHE A 82 9.74 -28.69 16.94
N ARG A 83 9.38 -29.60 17.80
CA ARG A 83 9.57 -31.04 17.53
C ARG A 83 8.44 -31.64 16.67
N PHE A 84 7.20 -31.24 16.90
CA PHE A 84 6.04 -31.94 16.35
C PHE A 84 5.19 -31.10 15.39
N VAL A 85 5.33 -29.77 15.40
CA VAL A 85 4.53 -28.84 14.57
C VAL A 85 5.38 -28.23 13.46
N LEU A 86 6.60 -27.78 13.77
CA LEU A 86 7.50 -27.14 12.81
C LEU A 86 7.83 -28.01 11.58
N PRO A 87 8.02 -29.35 11.70
CA PRO A 87 8.26 -30.19 10.53
C PRO A 87 7.05 -30.45 9.64
N SER A 88 5.86 -30.00 10.05
CA SER A 88 4.62 -30.21 9.28
C SER A 88 4.69 -29.57 7.89
N GLN A 89 4.16 -30.28 6.90
CA GLN A 89 4.03 -29.78 5.52
C GLN A 89 2.65 -29.16 5.24
N ASP A 90 1.75 -29.16 6.21
CA ASP A 90 0.42 -28.57 6.07
C ASP A 90 0.49 -27.05 5.92
N HIS A 91 -0.18 -26.50 4.90
CA HIS A 91 -0.15 -25.09 4.57
C HIS A 91 -0.72 -24.19 5.68
N THR A 92 -1.78 -24.65 6.35
CA THR A 92 -2.43 -23.89 7.41
C THR A 92 -1.53 -23.81 8.62
N ILE A 93 -0.91 -24.94 9.00
CA ILE A 93 0.06 -24.99 10.08
C ILE A 93 1.24 -24.07 9.77
N LYS A 94 1.80 -24.11 8.55
CA LYS A 94 2.91 -23.23 8.15
C LYS A 94 2.55 -21.75 8.28
N LYS A 95 1.37 -21.35 7.79
CA LYS A 95 0.91 -19.96 7.93
C LYS A 95 0.75 -19.55 9.40
N MET A 96 0.21 -20.41 10.22
CA MET A 96 0.04 -20.15 11.66
C MET A 96 1.37 -20.09 12.39
N LEU A 97 2.34 -20.91 12.00
CA LEU A 97 3.70 -20.82 12.54
C LEU A 97 4.35 -19.47 12.23
N LEU A 98 4.13 -18.89 11.04
CA LEU A 98 4.64 -17.54 10.73
C LEU A 98 4.06 -16.50 11.69
N ILE A 99 2.74 -16.58 11.99
CA ILE A 99 2.09 -15.68 12.96
C ILE A 99 2.65 -15.93 14.37
N PHE A 100 2.80 -17.19 14.76
CA PHE A 100 3.38 -17.55 16.06
C PHE A 100 4.78 -16.95 16.23
N TRP A 101 5.66 -17.09 15.23
CA TRP A 101 7.01 -16.55 15.26
C TRP A 101 7.05 -15.01 15.20
N GLU A 102 6.03 -14.36 14.65
CA GLU A 102 5.94 -12.92 14.66
C GLU A 102 5.76 -12.37 16.10
N ILE A 103 4.96 -13.05 16.93
CA ILE A 103 4.57 -12.57 18.26
C ILE A 103 5.50 -13.08 19.39
N VAL A 104 6.17 -14.21 19.18
CA VAL A 104 7.05 -14.82 20.20
C VAL A 104 8.39 -14.08 20.26
N PRO A 105 8.88 -13.76 21.48
CA PRO A 105 10.24 -13.25 21.65
C PRO A 105 11.29 -14.24 21.11
N LYS A 106 12.26 -13.73 20.36
CA LYS A 106 13.34 -14.50 19.74
C LYS A 106 14.67 -14.33 20.44
N THR A 107 14.75 -13.33 21.33
CA THR A 107 15.94 -12.98 22.08
C THR A 107 15.73 -13.19 23.58
N TYR A 108 16.80 -13.45 24.28
CA TYR A 108 16.84 -13.41 25.74
C TYR A 108 16.76 -11.95 26.24
N PRO A 109 16.52 -11.74 27.57
CA PRO A 109 16.51 -10.39 28.15
C PRO A 109 17.83 -9.62 27.99
N ASP A 110 18.94 -10.32 27.78
CA ASP A 110 20.28 -9.75 27.49
C ASP A 110 20.45 -9.33 26.01
N GLY A 111 19.41 -9.50 25.18
CA GLY A 111 19.40 -9.16 23.75
C GLY A 111 20.00 -10.23 22.84
N LYS A 112 20.55 -11.32 23.36
CA LYS A 112 21.11 -12.40 22.55
C LYS A 112 20.03 -13.28 21.94
N LEU A 113 20.25 -13.71 20.70
CA LEU A 113 19.37 -14.64 20.01
C LEU A 113 19.30 -15.98 20.76
N MET A 114 18.08 -16.53 20.89
CA MET A 114 17.88 -17.86 21.48
C MET A 114 18.47 -18.94 20.56
N GLN A 115 19.18 -19.92 21.14
CA GLN A 115 19.82 -20.96 20.36
C GLN A 115 18.83 -21.80 19.54
N GLU A 116 17.63 -22.00 20.05
CA GLU A 116 16.55 -22.72 19.35
C GLU A 116 16.11 -22.04 18.04
N MET A 117 16.36 -20.73 17.89
CA MET A 117 16.04 -20.01 16.66
C MET A 117 16.86 -20.51 15.46
N ILE A 118 17.98 -21.20 15.67
CA ILE A 118 18.72 -21.88 14.60
C ILE A 118 17.84 -22.89 13.87
N LEU A 119 17.04 -23.66 14.63
CA LEU A 119 16.10 -24.63 14.04
C LEU A 119 15.00 -23.97 13.23
N VAL A 120 14.52 -22.82 13.71
CA VAL A 120 13.53 -22.01 12.98
C VAL A 120 14.13 -21.45 11.68
N CYS A 121 15.36 -20.98 11.74
CA CYS A 121 16.09 -20.49 10.56
C CYS A 121 16.23 -21.58 9.49
N ASP A 122 16.58 -22.82 9.89
CA ASP A 122 16.64 -23.96 8.95
C ASP A 122 15.27 -24.31 8.34
N ALA A 123 14.20 -24.22 9.15
CA ALA A 123 12.84 -24.39 8.64
C ALA A 123 12.48 -23.31 7.60
N TYR A 124 12.82 -22.03 7.83
CA TYR A 124 12.61 -20.95 6.86
C TYR A 124 13.40 -21.17 5.58
N ARG A 125 14.65 -21.65 5.67
CA ARG A 125 15.45 -21.99 4.50
C ARG A 125 14.75 -23.05 3.64
N LYS A 126 14.20 -24.11 4.26
CA LYS A 126 13.43 -25.15 3.59
C LYS A 126 12.14 -24.59 2.98
N ASP A 127 11.44 -23.72 3.67
CA ASP A 127 10.21 -23.09 3.18
C ASP A 127 10.48 -22.11 2.03
N LEU A 128 11.61 -21.41 2.01
CA LEU A 128 12.06 -20.59 0.89
C LEU A 128 12.44 -21.42 -0.36
N GLN A 129 12.70 -22.70 -0.20
CA GLN A 129 12.98 -23.66 -1.29
C GLN A 129 11.80 -24.58 -1.60
N HIS A 130 10.67 -24.39 -0.91
CA HIS A 130 9.50 -25.25 -1.04
C HIS A 130 8.94 -25.22 -2.48
N PRO A 131 8.46 -26.35 -3.05
CA PRO A 131 7.89 -26.40 -4.39
C PRO A 131 6.65 -25.51 -4.57
N ASN A 132 5.90 -25.26 -3.49
CA ASN A 132 4.72 -24.39 -3.52
C ASN A 132 5.14 -22.93 -3.37
N GLU A 133 4.82 -22.11 -4.38
CA GLU A 133 5.13 -20.69 -4.46
C GLU A 133 4.45 -19.87 -3.35
N PHE A 134 3.27 -20.28 -2.88
CA PHE A 134 2.56 -19.55 -1.82
C PHE A 134 3.24 -19.70 -0.46
N ILE A 135 3.85 -20.85 -0.19
CA ILE A 135 4.69 -21.04 1.02
C ILE A 135 5.92 -20.15 0.92
N ARG A 136 6.66 -20.20 -0.21
CA ARG A 136 7.82 -19.34 -0.42
C ARG A 136 7.50 -17.87 -0.25
N GLY A 137 6.45 -17.38 -0.93
CA GLY A 137 6.06 -15.98 -0.87
C GLY A 137 5.57 -15.54 0.51
N SER A 138 4.85 -16.39 1.23
CA SER A 138 4.41 -16.11 2.60
C SER A 138 5.61 -16.04 3.56
N THR A 139 6.59 -16.92 3.40
CA THR A 139 7.83 -16.87 4.18
C THR A 139 8.62 -15.60 3.90
N LEU A 140 8.80 -15.21 2.64
CA LEU A 140 9.45 -13.94 2.26
C LEU A 140 8.77 -12.74 2.91
N ARG A 141 7.43 -12.68 2.87
CA ARG A 141 6.66 -11.61 3.53
C ARG A 141 6.87 -11.59 5.05
N PHE A 142 6.98 -12.76 5.68
CA PHE A 142 7.25 -12.83 7.10
C PHE A 142 8.67 -12.35 7.43
N LEU A 143 9.68 -12.68 6.62
CA LEU A 143 11.06 -12.23 6.83
C LEU A 143 11.19 -10.71 6.86
N CYS A 144 10.29 -9.96 6.16
CA CYS A 144 10.22 -8.51 6.24
C CYS A 144 9.91 -7.98 7.65
N LYS A 145 9.35 -8.81 8.54
CA LYS A 145 8.97 -8.43 9.90
C LYS A 145 10.01 -8.79 10.95
N LEU A 146 11.05 -9.52 10.58
CA LEU A 146 12.12 -9.89 11.50
C LEU A 146 13.01 -8.70 11.80
N LYS A 147 13.37 -8.59 13.10
CA LYS A 147 14.24 -7.53 13.62
C LYS A 147 15.61 -8.05 14.03
N GLU A 148 15.84 -9.33 13.88
CA GLU A 148 17.03 -10.04 14.30
C GLU A 148 17.90 -10.33 13.07
N PRO A 149 18.99 -9.56 12.83
CA PRO A 149 19.85 -9.74 11.65
C PRO A 149 20.54 -11.12 11.62
N GLU A 150 20.81 -11.70 12.79
CA GLU A 150 21.44 -13.02 12.90
C GLU A 150 20.56 -14.15 12.33
N LEU A 151 19.23 -13.95 12.28
CA LEU A 151 18.30 -14.89 11.63
C LEU A 151 18.24 -14.67 10.12
N LEU A 152 18.47 -13.46 9.65
CA LEU A 152 18.37 -13.10 8.24
C LEU A 152 19.65 -13.44 7.47
N GLU A 153 20.81 -13.22 8.07
CA GLU A 153 22.12 -13.43 7.44
C GLU A 153 22.27 -14.80 6.75
N PRO A 154 22.00 -15.96 7.41
CA PRO A 154 22.12 -17.26 6.76
C PRO A 154 21.06 -17.55 5.70
N LEU A 155 20.02 -16.73 5.60
CA LEU A 155 18.93 -16.84 4.61
C LEU A 155 19.19 -15.99 3.36
N MET A 156 20.11 -15.03 3.40
CA MET A 156 20.34 -14.08 2.31
C MET A 156 20.60 -14.74 0.96
N PRO A 157 21.43 -15.79 0.82
CA PRO A 157 21.62 -16.45 -0.47
C PRO A 157 20.33 -17.03 -1.05
N THR A 158 19.47 -17.60 -0.20
CA THR A 158 18.20 -18.19 -0.62
C THR A 158 17.16 -17.12 -0.96
N ILE A 159 17.17 -15.99 -0.25
CA ILE A 159 16.31 -14.82 -0.57
C ILE A 159 16.67 -14.26 -1.93
N ARG A 160 17.98 -14.07 -2.22
CA ARG A 160 18.46 -13.62 -3.53
C ARG A 160 18.03 -14.57 -4.66
N ALA A 161 18.16 -15.87 -4.48
CA ALA A 161 17.75 -16.87 -5.46
C ALA A 161 16.24 -16.82 -5.77
N CYS A 162 15.41 -16.32 -4.86
CA CYS A 162 13.98 -16.14 -5.10
C CYS A 162 13.65 -15.04 -6.15
N LEU A 163 14.58 -14.15 -6.49
CA LEU A 163 14.42 -13.18 -7.59
C LEU A 163 14.35 -13.87 -8.97
N GLU A 164 14.98 -15.03 -9.12
CA GLU A 164 15.00 -15.81 -10.38
C GLU A 164 13.87 -16.83 -10.47
N HIS A 165 12.96 -16.84 -9.49
CA HIS A 165 11.90 -17.83 -9.48
C HIS A 165 10.90 -17.62 -10.64
N ARG A 166 10.45 -18.71 -11.27
CA ARG A 166 9.50 -18.67 -12.40
C ARG A 166 8.18 -17.93 -12.10
N HIS A 167 7.70 -17.98 -10.84
CA HIS A 167 6.42 -17.41 -10.46
C HIS A 167 6.59 -15.98 -9.92
N SER A 168 5.86 -15.00 -10.51
CA SER A 168 5.96 -13.59 -10.15
C SER A 168 5.59 -13.30 -8.68
N TYR A 169 4.68 -14.09 -8.10
CA TYR A 169 4.33 -13.97 -6.68
C TYR A 169 5.56 -14.12 -5.77
N VAL A 170 6.47 -15.04 -6.09
CA VAL A 170 7.72 -15.22 -5.32
C VAL A 170 8.67 -14.06 -5.59
N ARG A 171 8.89 -13.70 -6.85
CA ARG A 171 9.80 -12.60 -7.24
C ARG A 171 9.41 -11.28 -6.59
N ARG A 172 8.13 -10.88 -6.67
CA ARG A 172 7.67 -9.61 -6.06
C ARG A 172 7.83 -9.57 -4.55
N ASN A 173 7.65 -10.71 -3.86
CA ASN A 173 7.88 -10.81 -2.42
C ASN A 173 9.37 -10.85 -2.08
N ALA A 174 10.22 -11.42 -2.94
CA ALA A 174 11.67 -11.38 -2.80
C ALA A 174 12.20 -9.94 -2.89
N VAL A 175 11.72 -9.16 -3.86
CA VAL A 175 12.05 -7.73 -3.96
C VAL A 175 11.70 -6.97 -2.69
N MET A 176 10.48 -7.17 -2.16
CA MET A 176 10.05 -6.50 -0.91
C MET A 176 10.86 -6.97 0.30
N ALA A 177 11.23 -8.25 0.38
CA ALA A 177 12.10 -8.75 1.44
C ALA A 177 13.48 -8.09 1.37
N ILE A 178 14.09 -8.05 0.19
CA ILE A 178 15.39 -7.39 -0.03
C ILE A 178 15.30 -5.90 0.33
N PHE A 179 14.24 -5.21 -0.09
CA PHE A 179 14.05 -3.79 0.22
C PHE A 179 13.96 -3.55 1.74
N THR A 180 13.14 -4.33 2.43
CA THR A 180 12.96 -4.17 3.88
C THR A 180 14.23 -4.52 4.65
N ILE A 181 14.94 -5.57 4.23
CA ILE A 181 16.22 -5.97 4.84
C ILE A 181 17.27 -4.89 4.59
N TYR A 182 17.40 -4.38 3.37
CA TYR A 182 18.32 -3.30 3.05
C TYR A 182 18.04 -2.02 3.85
N LYS A 183 16.76 -1.66 4.00
CA LYS A 183 16.36 -0.48 4.78
C LYS A 183 16.74 -0.58 6.26
N ASN A 184 16.65 -1.77 6.84
CA ASN A 184 16.89 -1.99 8.27
C ASN A 184 18.32 -2.47 8.59
N PHE A 185 18.93 -3.21 7.65
CA PHE A 185 20.20 -3.91 7.82
C PHE A 185 20.99 -3.90 6.49
N ASP A 186 21.37 -2.71 6.02
CA ASP A 186 22.09 -2.50 4.76
C ASP A 186 23.38 -3.32 4.64
N PHE A 187 24.07 -3.55 5.78
CA PHE A 187 25.27 -4.38 5.84
C PHE A 187 25.07 -5.85 5.44
N LEU A 188 23.83 -6.38 5.51
CA LEU A 188 23.52 -7.76 5.06
C LEU A 188 23.43 -7.86 3.53
N ILE A 189 23.12 -6.78 2.84
CA ILE A 189 22.95 -6.76 1.39
C ILE A 189 23.34 -5.38 0.81
N PRO A 190 24.59 -4.96 0.92
CA PRO A 190 25.04 -3.62 0.49
C PRO A 190 24.88 -3.37 -1.01
N ASP A 191 24.87 -4.43 -1.82
CA ASP A 191 24.68 -4.40 -3.27
C ASP A 191 23.19 -4.45 -3.71
N ALA A 192 22.26 -4.33 -2.77
CA ALA A 192 20.82 -4.45 -3.07
C ALA A 192 20.32 -3.48 -4.17
N PRO A 193 20.73 -2.19 -4.22
CA PRO A 193 20.31 -1.30 -5.29
C PRO A 193 20.73 -1.77 -6.68
N GLU A 194 21.98 -2.26 -6.81
CA GLU A 194 22.49 -2.80 -8.08
C GLU A 194 21.78 -4.10 -8.48
N LEU A 195 21.61 -5.02 -7.52
CA LEU A 195 20.91 -6.27 -7.70
C LEU A 195 19.48 -6.04 -8.21
N ILE A 196 18.76 -5.09 -7.62
CA ILE A 196 17.37 -4.80 -7.99
C ILE A 196 17.28 -4.01 -9.29
N ALA A 197 18.26 -3.17 -9.63
CA ALA A 197 18.32 -2.51 -10.94
C ALA A 197 18.47 -3.56 -12.05
N ASN A 198 19.40 -4.50 -11.90
CA ASN A 198 19.60 -5.60 -12.87
C ASN A 198 18.34 -6.50 -12.99
N PHE A 199 17.68 -6.76 -11.86
CA PHE A 199 16.41 -7.49 -11.86
C PHE A 199 15.31 -6.74 -12.63
N LEU A 200 15.19 -5.42 -12.43
CA LEU A 200 14.17 -4.58 -13.05
C LEU A 200 14.30 -4.54 -14.57
N ASP A 201 15.53 -4.52 -15.11
CA ASP A 201 15.81 -4.50 -16.54
C ASP A 201 15.29 -5.76 -17.26
N GLY A 202 15.38 -6.91 -16.61
CA GLY A 202 14.92 -8.21 -17.16
C GLY A 202 13.47 -8.58 -16.88
N GLU A 203 12.81 -7.90 -15.94
CA GLU A 203 11.48 -8.31 -15.46
C GLU A 203 10.36 -7.91 -16.45
N GLN A 204 9.32 -8.74 -16.54
CA GLN A 204 8.14 -8.49 -17.36
C GLN A 204 6.86 -8.28 -16.54
N ASP A 205 6.77 -8.86 -15.34
CA ASP A 205 5.59 -8.73 -14.48
C ASP A 205 5.51 -7.33 -13.85
N MET A 206 4.39 -6.63 -14.06
CA MET A 206 4.19 -5.25 -13.61
C MET A 206 4.20 -5.09 -12.10
N SER A 207 3.79 -6.10 -11.34
CA SER A 207 3.83 -6.06 -9.88
C SER A 207 5.26 -6.20 -9.34
N CYS A 208 6.09 -6.97 -10.01
CA CYS A 208 7.52 -7.08 -9.72
C CYS A 208 8.24 -5.78 -10.07
N LYS A 209 8.00 -5.23 -11.28
CA LYS A 209 8.54 -3.93 -11.72
C LYS A 209 8.19 -2.82 -10.74
N ARG A 210 6.93 -2.74 -10.31
CA ARG A 210 6.50 -1.75 -9.32
C ARG A 210 7.31 -1.84 -8.03
N ASN A 211 7.46 -3.04 -7.46
CA ASN A 211 8.16 -3.21 -6.20
C ASN A 211 9.66 -2.89 -6.35
N ALA A 212 10.28 -3.32 -7.44
CA ALA A 212 11.67 -3.03 -7.75
C ALA A 212 11.92 -1.53 -7.95
N PHE A 213 11.05 -0.87 -8.72
CA PHE A 213 11.15 0.56 -8.96
C PHE A 213 10.93 1.36 -7.67
N MET A 214 9.94 0.97 -6.84
CA MET A 214 9.70 1.58 -5.54
C MET A 214 10.93 1.46 -4.63
N MET A 215 11.57 0.29 -4.58
CA MET A 215 12.81 0.13 -3.83
C MET A 215 13.89 1.10 -4.31
N LEU A 216 14.12 1.19 -5.63
CA LEU A 216 15.14 2.07 -6.19
C LEU A 216 14.86 3.55 -5.90
N ILE A 217 13.60 4.00 -5.92
CA ILE A 217 13.24 5.37 -5.54
C ILE A 217 13.72 5.72 -4.13
N HIS A 218 13.70 4.76 -3.22
CA HIS A 218 14.09 4.97 -1.82
C HIS A 218 15.55 4.67 -1.53
N ALA A 219 16.16 3.74 -2.26
CA ALA A 219 17.52 3.27 -2.01
C ALA A 219 18.57 3.96 -2.90
N ASP A 220 18.24 4.20 -4.18
CA ASP A 220 19.12 4.81 -5.17
C ASP A 220 18.29 5.51 -6.27
N GLN A 221 17.95 6.75 -6.02
CA GLN A 221 17.09 7.54 -6.92
C GLN A 221 17.72 7.74 -8.30
N GLU A 222 19.05 7.79 -8.40
CA GLU A 222 19.72 7.98 -9.70
C GLU A 222 19.53 6.76 -10.60
N ARG A 223 19.60 5.55 -10.06
CA ARG A 223 19.28 4.32 -10.78
C ARG A 223 17.81 4.26 -11.19
N ALA A 224 16.88 4.70 -10.33
CA ALA A 224 15.48 4.80 -10.68
C ALA A 224 15.24 5.77 -11.85
N LEU A 225 15.90 6.92 -11.86
CA LEU A 225 15.83 7.91 -12.95
C LEU A 225 16.48 7.40 -14.24
N SER A 226 17.58 6.67 -14.13
CA SER A 226 18.23 6.04 -15.29
C SER A 226 17.26 5.05 -15.96
N TYR A 227 16.64 4.17 -15.18
CA TYR A 227 15.62 3.24 -15.70
C TYR A 227 14.43 3.98 -16.31
N LEU A 228 13.87 4.98 -15.62
CA LEU A 228 12.74 5.76 -16.15
C LEU A 228 13.09 6.41 -17.49
N SER A 229 14.32 6.87 -17.67
CA SER A 229 14.77 7.49 -18.91
C SER A 229 14.77 6.53 -20.09
N THR A 230 15.03 5.24 -19.86
CA THR A 230 15.01 4.23 -20.93
C THR A 230 13.58 3.87 -21.37
N CYS A 231 12.59 4.02 -20.50
CA CYS A 231 11.21 3.60 -20.75
C CYS A 231 10.18 4.76 -20.74
N ILE A 232 10.63 6.03 -20.74
CA ILE A 232 9.75 7.19 -20.55
C ILE A 232 8.62 7.28 -21.58
N ASP A 233 8.87 6.91 -22.81
CA ASP A 233 7.86 6.94 -23.89
C ASP A 233 6.85 5.77 -23.77
N GLN A 234 7.16 4.75 -22.98
CA GLN A 234 6.32 3.56 -22.78
C GLN A 234 5.52 3.60 -21.47
N VAL A 235 5.70 4.63 -20.63
CA VAL A 235 5.04 4.73 -19.32
C VAL A 235 3.53 4.60 -19.41
N HIS A 236 2.91 5.10 -20.49
CA HIS A 236 1.47 5.01 -20.74
C HIS A 236 0.96 3.57 -20.92
N THR A 237 1.84 2.61 -21.23
CA THR A 237 1.50 1.18 -21.38
C THR A 237 1.59 0.41 -20.06
N PHE A 238 2.16 0.99 -19.02
CA PHE A 238 2.33 0.34 -17.73
C PHE A 238 1.02 0.25 -16.97
N GLY A 239 0.93 -0.69 -16.02
CA GLY A 239 -0.21 -0.75 -15.11
C GLY A 239 -0.32 0.53 -14.26
N ASP A 240 -1.54 0.89 -13.89
CA ASP A 240 -1.90 2.13 -13.18
C ASP A 240 -1.08 2.38 -11.92
N ILE A 241 -0.85 1.34 -11.11
CA ILE A 241 -0.07 1.47 -9.87
C ILE A 241 1.39 1.83 -10.16
N LEU A 242 2.00 1.26 -11.21
CA LEU A 242 3.36 1.63 -11.61
C LEU A 242 3.40 3.05 -12.16
N GLN A 243 2.38 3.47 -12.91
CA GLN A 243 2.24 4.86 -13.37
C GLN A 243 2.18 5.83 -12.18
N LEU A 244 1.43 5.51 -11.12
CA LEU A 244 1.37 6.34 -9.91
C LEU A 244 2.74 6.47 -9.22
N VAL A 245 3.48 5.38 -9.10
CA VAL A 245 4.84 5.39 -8.53
C VAL A 245 5.79 6.26 -9.38
N ILE A 246 5.65 6.21 -10.69
CA ILE A 246 6.43 7.06 -11.62
C ILE A 246 6.05 8.54 -11.47
N VAL A 247 4.76 8.87 -11.37
CA VAL A 247 4.30 10.24 -11.13
C VAL A 247 4.88 10.77 -9.81
N GLU A 248 4.88 9.97 -8.75
CA GLU A 248 5.47 10.35 -7.47
C GLU A 248 6.98 10.62 -7.57
N LEU A 249 7.73 9.77 -8.29
CA LEU A 249 9.16 10.00 -8.53
C LEU A 249 9.39 11.32 -9.27
N ILE A 250 8.66 11.55 -10.38
CA ILE A 250 8.78 12.77 -11.18
C ILE A 250 8.47 13.99 -10.31
N TYR A 251 7.41 13.93 -9.49
CA TYR A 251 7.07 15.02 -8.57
C TYR A 251 8.23 15.33 -7.61
N ARG A 252 8.78 14.33 -6.93
CA ARG A 252 9.89 14.48 -5.97
C ARG A 252 11.12 15.09 -6.63
N VAL A 253 11.54 14.52 -7.76
CA VAL A 253 12.74 14.95 -8.49
C VAL A 253 12.60 16.38 -9.00
N CYS A 254 11.49 16.72 -9.63
CA CYS A 254 11.25 18.04 -10.17
C CYS A 254 10.99 19.11 -9.09
N HIS A 255 10.59 18.70 -7.89
CA HIS A 255 10.47 19.59 -6.74
C HIS A 255 11.87 19.91 -6.17
N GLN A 256 12.74 18.91 -6.07
CA GLN A 256 14.11 19.08 -5.59
C GLN A 256 14.99 19.79 -6.62
N ASN A 257 14.86 19.43 -7.89
CA ASN A 257 15.64 19.96 -9.00
C ASN A 257 14.75 20.47 -10.14
N PRO A 258 14.42 21.76 -10.16
CA PRO A 258 13.55 22.35 -11.19
C PRO A 258 14.07 22.20 -12.62
N SER A 259 15.37 21.99 -12.85
CA SER A 259 15.94 21.82 -14.19
C SER A 259 15.47 20.52 -14.88
N GLU A 260 15.09 19.52 -14.12
CA GLU A 260 14.57 18.24 -14.64
C GLU A 260 13.13 18.31 -15.17
N ARG A 261 12.42 19.42 -14.91
CA ARG A 261 11.00 19.59 -15.33
C ARG A 261 10.79 19.40 -16.83
N SER A 262 11.66 19.97 -17.65
CA SER A 262 11.58 19.91 -19.12
C SER A 262 11.65 18.46 -19.64
N ARG A 263 12.39 17.61 -18.94
CA ARG A 263 12.56 16.20 -19.29
C ARG A 263 11.31 15.36 -19.06
N PHE A 264 10.58 15.62 -17.98
CA PHE A 264 9.49 14.78 -17.54
C PHE A 264 8.09 15.32 -17.86
N ILE A 265 7.96 16.63 -18.18
CA ILE A 265 6.67 17.26 -18.37
C ILE A 265 5.83 16.58 -19.46
N ARG A 266 6.47 16.11 -20.54
CA ARG A 266 5.79 15.39 -21.63
C ARG A 266 5.18 14.06 -21.16
N CYS A 267 5.90 13.34 -20.30
CA CYS A 267 5.41 12.09 -19.68
C CYS A 267 4.15 12.37 -18.87
N ILE A 268 4.15 13.42 -18.05
CA ILE A 268 2.97 13.80 -17.25
C ILE A 268 1.79 14.21 -18.13
N TYR A 269 2.01 14.95 -19.21
CA TYR A 269 0.93 15.25 -20.19
C TYR A 269 0.32 13.98 -20.78
N ASN A 270 1.12 12.99 -21.13
CA ASN A 270 0.62 11.72 -21.67
C ASN A 270 -0.23 10.96 -20.63
N LEU A 271 0.13 11.03 -19.35
CA LEU A 271 -0.59 10.38 -18.27
C LEU A 271 -1.93 11.04 -17.91
N LEU A 272 -2.20 12.28 -18.34
CA LEU A 272 -3.54 12.88 -18.26
C LEU A 272 -4.58 12.10 -19.05
N ASN A 273 -4.17 11.31 -20.05
CA ASN A 273 -5.03 10.45 -20.87
C ASN A 273 -5.06 8.99 -20.39
N SER A 274 -4.52 8.69 -19.22
CA SER A 274 -4.56 7.34 -18.64
C SER A 274 -6.01 6.87 -18.44
N ASN A 275 -6.23 5.55 -18.59
CA ASN A 275 -7.53 4.94 -18.29
C ASN A 275 -7.88 4.99 -16.80
N SER A 276 -6.88 5.09 -15.93
CA SER A 276 -7.07 5.15 -14.47
C SER A 276 -7.39 6.58 -14.00
N ALA A 277 -8.51 6.75 -13.31
CA ALA A 277 -8.91 8.01 -12.70
C ALA A 277 -7.85 8.54 -11.71
N SER A 278 -7.28 7.64 -10.89
CA SER A 278 -6.24 7.98 -9.92
C SER A 278 -4.98 8.52 -10.59
N VAL A 279 -4.55 7.91 -11.70
CA VAL A 279 -3.38 8.38 -12.46
C VAL A 279 -3.63 9.75 -13.07
N ARG A 280 -4.81 9.97 -13.68
CA ARG A 280 -5.17 11.29 -14.23
C ARG A 280 -5.19 12.35 -13.15
N TYR A 281 -5.74 12.03 -11.97
CA TYR A 281 -5.80 12.95 -10.84
C TYR A 281 -4.41 13.37 -10.35
N GLU A 282 -3.52 12.40 -10.11
CA GLU A 282 -2.15 12.68 -9.64
C GLU A 282 -1.28 13.35 -10.72
N ALA A 283 -1.45 12.94 -11.99
CA ALA A 283 -0.76 13.58 -13.11
C ALA A 283 -1.17 15.06 -13.26
N ALA A 284 -2.47 15.38 -13.13
CA ALA A 284 -2.95 16.74 -13.19
C ALA A 284 -2.39 17.60 -12.05
N GLY A 285 -2.36 17.06 -10.80
CA GLY A 285 -1.76 17.74 -9.65
C GLY A 285 -0.26 17.96 -9.82
N THR A 286 0.44 16.97 -10.35
CA THR A 286 1.88 17.07 -10.64
C THR A 286 2.15 18.10 -11.74
N LEU A 287 1.34 18.14 -12.81
CA LEU A 287 1.52 19.05 -13.92
C LEU A 287 1.51 20.52 -13.48
N VAL A 288 0.57 20.92 -12.62
CA VAL A 288 0.50 22.31 -12.13
C VAL A 288 1.64 22.66 -11.16
N THR A 289 2.27 21.68 -10.54
CA THR A 289 3.50 21.92 -9.77
C THR A 289 4.75 22.03 -10.63
N LEU A 290 4.76 21.34 -11.78
CA LEU A 290 5.88 21.39 -12.71
C LEU A 290 5.87 22.65 -13.56
N SER A 291 4.70 23.18 -13.91
CA SER A 291 4.56 24.29 -14.83
C SER A 291 3.37 25.19 -14.52
N ASN A 292 3.63 26.50 -14.41
CA ASN A 292 2.61 27.53 -14.28
C ASN A 292 2.15 28.06 -15.65
N ALA A 293 2.58 27.44 -16.76
CA ALA A 293 2.15 27.86 -18.09
C ALA A 293 0.62 27.71 -18.26
N PRO A 294 -0.07 28.68 -18.86
CA PRO A 294 -1.53 28.64 -19.03
C PRO A 294 -2.03 27.34 -19.69
N THR A 295 -1.26 26.80 -20.62
CA THR A 295 -1.57 25.53 -21.31
C THR A 295 -1.53 24.33 -20.36
N ALA A 296 -0.57 24.28 -19.44
CA ALA A 296 -0.44 23.24 -18.46
C ALA A 296 -1.58 23.30 -17.42
N VAL A 297 -1.87 24.49 -16.91
CA VAL A 297 -2.97 24.71 -15.97
C VAL A 297 -4.31 24.35 -16.61
N LYS A 298 -4.54 24.76 -17.85
CA LYS A 298 -5.75 24.43 -18.60
C LYS A 298 -5.91 22.94 -18.83
N ALA A 299 -4.83 22.23 -19.20
CA ALA A 299 -4.86 20.79 -19.37
C ALA A 299 -5.17 20.05 -18.06
N ALA A 300 -4.56 20.45 -16.95
CA ALA A 300 -4.83 19.88 -15.63
C ALA A 300 -6.27 20.14 -15.17
N ALA A 301 -6.76 21.37 -15.29
CA ALA A 301 -8.14 21.72 -14.95
C ALA A 301 -9.15 20.94 -15.81
N SER A 302 -8.92 20.82 -17.10
CA SER A 302 -9.77 20.04 -18.01
C SER A 302 -9.80 18.56 -17.62
N ALA A 303 -8.64 17.98 -17.22
CA ALA A 303 -8.57 16.61 -16.74
C ALA A 303 -9.39 16.41 -15.44
N TYR A 304 -9.34 17.35 -14.50
CA TYR A 304 -10.17 17.32 -13.29
C TYR A 304 -11.65 17.42 -13.61
N ILE A 305 -12.06 18.35 -14.49
CA ILE A 305 -13.46 18.53 -14.90
C ILE A 305 -13.98 17.23 -15.55
N GLU A 306 -13.20 16.62 -16.45
CA GLU A 306 -13.56 15.35 -17.07
C GLU A 306 -13.71 14.22 -16.05
N LEU A 307 -12.85 14.17 -15.02
CA LEU A 307 -12.97 13.21 -13.95
C LEU A 307 -14.30 13.36 -13.20
N ILE A 308 -14.66 14.59 -12.80
CA ILE A 308 -15.92 14.84 -12.08
C ILE A 308 -17.12 14.46 -12.93
N VAL A 309 -17.09 14.72 -14.23
CA VAL A 309 -18.21 14.40 -15.14
C VAL A 309 -18.35 12.90 -15.38
N LYS A 310 -17.23 12.18 -15.48
CA LYS A 310 -17.22 10.75 -15.87
C LYS A 310 -17.32 9.79 -14.68
N GLU A 311 -16.86 10.19 -13.50
CA GLU A 311 -16.88 9.34 -12.32
C GLU A 311 -18.28 9.10 -11.79
N SER A 312 -18.52 7.92 -11.23
CA SER A 312 -19.79 7.56 -10.60
C SER A 312 -19.82 7.85 -9.10
N ASP A 313 -18.68 7.74 -8.42
CA ASP A 313 -18.55 7.93 -6.97
C ASP A 313 -18.57 9.42 -6.60
N ASN A 314 -19.55 9.81 -5.78
CA ASN A 314 -19.72 11.20 -5.34
C ASN A 314 -18.57 11.67 -4.44
N ASN A 315 -17.95 10.79 -3.65
CA ASN A 315 -16.79 11.17 -2.83
C ASN A 315 -15.59 11.53 -3.71
N VAL A 316 -15.35 10.77 -4.79
CA VAL A 316 -14.31 11.10 -5.77
C VAL A 316 -14.59 12.46 -6.41
N LYS A 317 -15.84 12.74 -6.82
CA LYS A 317 -16.23 14.04 -7.37
C LYS A 317 -15.94 15.18 -6.39
N LEU A 318 -16.28 15.00 -5.11
CA LEU A 318 -16.04 16.01 -4.07
C LEU A 318 -14.55 16.27 -3.86
N ILE A 319 -13.72 15.21 -3.83
CA ILE A 319 -12.26 15.34 -3.73
C ILE A 319 -11.68 16.12 -4.90
N VAL A 320 -12.14 15.84 -6.13
CA VAL A 320 -11.63 16.54 -7.31
C VAL A 320 -12.12 17.98 -7.35
N LEU A 321 -13.37 18.26 -6.93
CA LEU A 321 -13.88 19.62 -6.77
C LEU A 321 -13.04 20.43 -5.76
N ASP A 322 -12.60 19.81 -4.65
CA ASP A 322 -11.70 20.48 -3.69
C ASP A 322 -10.38 20.90 -4.33
N ARG A 323 -9.87 20.10 -5.27
CA ARG A 323 -8.66 20.49 -6.02
C ARG A 323 -8.90 21.69 -6.94
N LEU A 324 -10.04 21.75 -7.62
CA LEU A 324 -10.38 22.91 -8.44
C LEU A 324 -10.56 24.17 -7.58
N VAL A 325 -11.19 24.06 -6.40
CA VAL A 325 -11.31 25.17 -5.44
C VAL A 325 -9.93 25.64 -5.01
N ALA A 326 -9.04 24.71 -4.61
CA ALA A 326 -7.67 25.05 -4.23
C ALA A 326 -6.85 25.69 -5.38
N MET A 327 -7.09 25.28 -6.62
CA MET A 327 -6.48 25.94 -7.80
C MET A 327 -6.98 27.37 -7.97
N LYS A 328 -8.26 27.65 -7.74
CA LYS A 328 -8.85 28.98 -7.86
C LYS A 328 -8.17 30.00 -6.92
N ASP A 329 -7.73 29.56 -5.75
CA ASP A 329 -7.07 30.46 -4.78
C ASP A 329 -5.75 31.06 -5.31
N SER A 330 -5.24 30.54 -6.41
CA SER A 330 -4.09 31.12 -7.11
C SER A 330 -4.56 32.12 -8.18
N PRO A 331 -4.20 33.42 -8.09
CA PRO A 331 -4.61 34.44 -9.07
C PRO A 331 -4.18 34.13 -10.52
N ALA A 332 -3.10 33.36 -10.67
CA ALA A 332 -2.62 32.93 -11.98
C ALA A 332 -3.56 31.90 -12.65
N TYR A 333 -4.29 31.12 -11.86
CA TYR A 333 -5.14 30.03 -12.33
C TYR A 333 -6.62 30.44 -12.43
N GLU A 334 -7.05 31.41 -11.64
CA GLU A 334 -8.44 31.91 -11.61
C GLU A 334 -8.96 32.29 -13.01
N LYS A 335 -8.17 33.02 -13.77
CA LYS A 335 -8.54 33.43 -15.14
C LYS A 335 -8.77 32.24 -16.07
N ILE A 336 -7.94 31.22 -15.94
CA ILE A 336 -8.02 29.99 -16.75
C ILE A 336 -9.25 29.16 -16.35
N LEU A 337 -9.53 29.08 -15.06
CA LEU A 337 -10.72 28.39 -14.53
C LEU A 337 -12.01 29.14 -14.95
N ALA A 338 -11.99 30.45 -14.95
CA ALA A 338 -13.12 31.26 -15.44
C ALA A 338 -13.45 31.00 -16.93
N GLU A 339 -12.45 30.67 -17.76
CA GLU A 339 -12.69 30.23 -19.15
C GLU A 339 -13.34 28.84 -19.23
N LEU A 340 -13.12 28.00 -18.22
CA LEU A 340 -13.64 26.63 -18.16
C LEU A 340 -14.93 26.49 -17.33
N VAL A 341 -15.49 27.58 -16.83
CA VAL A 341 -16.65 27.57 -15.93
C VAL A 341 -17.86 26.86 -16.53
N MET A 342 -18.04 26.96 -17.85
CA MET A 342 -19.16 26.34 -18.57
C MET A 342 -19.02 24.80 -18.54
N ASP A 343 -17.80 24.27 -18.60
CA ASP A 343 -17.54 22.85 -18.47
C ASP A 343 -17.72 22.38 -17.00
N ILE A 344 -17.34 23.20 -16.02
CA ILE A 344 -17.59 22.96 -14.61
C ILE A 344 -19.10 22.85 -14.34
N LEU A 345 -19.93 23.72 -14.91
CA LEU A 345 -21.39 23.69 -14.77
C LEU A 345 -22.05 22.43 -15.32
N ARG A 346 -21.40 21.67 -16.21
CA ARG A 346 -21.89 20.36 -16.66
C ARG A 346 -22.02 19.34 -15.52
N VAL A 347 -21.26 19.53 -14.45
CA VAL A 347 -21.30 18.69 -13.24
C VAL A 347 -22.65 18.82 -12.51
N LEU A 348 -23.43 19.87 -12.74
CA LEU A 348 -24.79 20.03 -12.19
C LEU A 348 -25.77 18.92 -12.64
N SER A 349 -25.42 18.14 -13.66
CA SER A 349 -26.16 16.93 -14.04
C SER A 349 -26.06 15.80 -13.01
N SER A 350 -25.11 15.87 -12.07
CA SER A 350 -24.98 14.90 -10.97
C SER A 350 -26.26 14.87 -10.11
N PRO A 351 -26.76 13.69 -9.68
CA PRO A 351 -27.93 13.62 -8.81
C PRO A 351 -27.65 14.08 -7.37
N ASP A 352 -26.41 14.08 -6.94
CA ASP A 352 -25.99 14.38 -5.56
C ASP A 352 -26.04 15.88 -5.27
N LEU A 353 -26.74 16.26 -4.19
CA LEU A 353 -26.98 17.66 -3.83
C LEU A 353 -25.70 18.36 -3.37
N GLU A 354 -24.81 17.67 -2.67
CA GLU A 354 -23.57 18.26 -2.15
C GLU A 354 -22.58 18.55 -3.30
N VAL A 355 -22.51 17.64 -4.28
CA VAL A 355 -21.73 17.84 -5.50
C VAL A 355 -22.25 19.06 -6.26
N ARG A 356 -23.59 19.18 -6.43
CA ARG A 356 -24.22 20.35 -7.06
C ARG A 356 -23.92 21.64 -6.30
N ARG A 357 -24.08 21.62 -4.97
CA ARG A 357 -23.83 22.79 -4.12
C ARG A 357 -22.39 23.29 -4.27
N LYS A 358 -21.43 22.40 -4.16
CA LYS A 358 -20.01 22.73 -4.27
C LYS A 358 -19.64 23.23 -5.67
N THR A 359 -20.22 22.62 -6.71
CA THR A 359 -20.06 23.07 -8.10
C THR A 359 -20.58 24.47 -8.31
N LEU A 360 -21.79 24.78 -7.78
CA LEU A 360 -22.37 26.12 -7.87
C LEU A 360 -21.52 27.15 -7.13
N SER A 361 -21.08 26.85 -5.90
CA SER A 361 -20.22 27.75 -5.13
C SER A 361 -18.95 28.10 -5.92
N LEU A 362 -18.26 27.08 -6.45
CA LEU A 362 -17.07 27.31 -7.27
C LEU A 362 -17.37 28.13 -8.53
N ALA A 363 -18.46 27.81 -9.25
CA ALA A 363 -18.83 28.53 -10.48
C ALA A 363 -19.18 30.00 -10.22
N MET A 364 -19.87 30.30 -9.11
CA MET A 364 -20.22 31.68 -8.74
C MET A 364 -18.99 32.54 -8.41
N GLU A 365 -17.97 31.94 -7.83
CA GLU A 365 -16.70 32.62 -7.56
C GLU A 365 -15.87 32.88 -8.82
N LEU A 366 -16.17 32.19 -9.94
CA LEU A 366 -15.53 32.35 -11.25
C LEU A 366 -16.33 33.24 -12.22
N VAL A 367 -17.36 33.92 -11.74
CA VAL A 367 -18.17 34.82 -12.57
C VAL A 367 -17.33 36.01 -13.06
N THR A 368 -17.45 36.28 -14.35
CA THR A 368 -16.82 37.43 -15.02
C THR A 368 -17.81 38.11 -15.96
N SER A 369 -17.54 39.35 -16.35
CA SER A 369 -18.36 40.06 -17.33
C SER A 369 -18.50 39.34 -18.69
N ARG A 370 -17.59 38.37 -18.97
CA ARG A 370 -17.58 37.63 -20.24
C ARG A 370 -18.45 36.38 -20.21
N ASN A 371 -18.60 35.76 -19.04
CA ASN A 371 -19.28 34.45 -18.90
C ASN A 371 -20.64 34.53 -18.21
N ILE A 372 -20.99 35.70 -17.64
CA ILE A 372 -22.22 35.86 -16.84
C ILE A 372 -23.50 35.57 -17.62
N GLU A 373 -23.61 35.98 -18.87
CA GLU A 373 -24.82 35.77 -19.68
C GLU A 373 -25.08 34.29 -19.92
N GLU A 374 -24.03 33.51 -20.29
CA GLU A 374 -24.14 32.09 -20.52
C GLU A 374 -24.42 31.31 -19.21
N MET A 375 -23.81 31.73 -18.11
CA MET A 375 -24.06 31.13 -16.78
C MET A 375 -25.51 31.31 -16.37
N VAL A 376 -26.08 32.53 -16.53
CA VAL A 376 -27.48 32.80 -16.23
C VAL A 376 -28.42 31.93 -17.08
N LEU A 377 -28.11 31.71 -18.36
CA LEU A 377 -28.90 30.85 -19.23
C LEU A 377 -28.89 29.39 -18.75
N ILE A 378 -27.74 28.87 -18.32
CA ILE A 378 -27.65 27.51 -17.77
C ILE A 378 -28.42 27.39 -16.45
N LEU A 379 -28.26 28.33 -15.52
CA LEU A 379 -28.97 28.36 -14.26
C LEU A 379 -30.50 28.39 -14.46
N LYS A 380 -31.00 29.25 -15.37
CA LYS A 380 -32.40 29.28 -15.74
C LYS A 380 -32.89 27.94 -16.28
N LYS A 381 -32.09 27.29 -17.14
CA LYS A 381 -32.41 25.96 -17.67
C LYS A 381 -32.48 24.90 -16.55
N GLU A 382 -31.55 24.93 -15.58
CA GLU A 382 -31.58 24.04 -14.43
C GLU A 382 -32.80 24.33 -13.52
N ILE A 383 -33.16 25.57 -13.25
CA ILE A 383 -34.37 25.95 -12.51
C ILE A 383 -35.63 25.40 -13.20
N ASN A 384 -35.74 25.55 -14.52
CA ASN A 384 -36.87 25.01 -15.26
C ASN A 384 -36.99 23.48 -15.22
N LYS A 385 -35.87 22.76 -15.20
CA LYS A 385 -35.87 21.29 -15.01
C LYS A 385 -36.45 20.89 -13.66
N THR A 386 -36.29 21.69 -12.62
CA THR A 386 -36.81 21.41 -11.28
C THR A 386 -38.31 21.70 -11.12
N GLN A 387 -38.96 22.35 -12.08
CA GLN A 387 -40.41 22.71 -12.01
C GLN A 387 -41.33 21.52 -12.21
N GLY A 388 -40.87 20.45 -12.88
CA GLY A 388 -41.69 19.24 -13.17
C GLY A 388 -41.60 18.12 -12.13
N SER A 389 -40.72 18.20 -11.13
CA SER A 389 -40.44 17.11 -10.18
C SER A 389 -40.70 17.55 -8.74
N VAL A 390 -41.97 17.87 -8.42
CA VAL A 390 -42.38 18.49 -7.14
C VAL A 390 -42.33 17.53 -5.92
N GLU A 391 -42.10 16.24 -6.11
CA GLU A 391 -42.31 15.23 -5.06
C GLU A 391 -41.04 14.80 -4.29
N GLN A 392 -39.87 15.30 -4.64
CA GLN A 392 -38.65 14.93 -3.91
C GLN A 392 -38.09 16.10 -3.11
N GLU A 393 -37.89 15.90 -1.81
CA GLU A 393 -37.32 16.91 -0.87
C GLU A 393 -36.00 17.49 -1.35
N ASP A 394 -35.17 16.67 -1.99
CA ASP A 394 -33.87 17.09 -2.55
C ASP A 394 -34.02 18.05 -3.74
N THR A 395 -35.07 17.91 -4.53
CA THR A 395 -35.37 18.82 -5.64
C THR A 395 -35.75 20.21 -5.13
N GLY A 396 -36.49 20.28 -4.03
CA GLY A 396 -36.84 21.54 -3.36
C GLY A 396 -35.60 22.26 -2.80
N LYS A 397 -34.74 21.52 -2.12
CA LYS A 397 -33.47 22.04 -1.62
C LYS A 397 -32.55 22.56 -2.73
N TYR A 398 -32.44 21.78 -3.82
CA TYR A 398 -31.64 22.19 -4.98
C TYR A 398 -32.19 23.46 -5.65
N ARG A 399 -33.50 23.58 -5.77
CA ARG A 399 -34.14 24.79 -6.31
C ARG A 399 -33.88 26.02 -5.43
N GLN A 400 -33.99 25.88 -4.10
CA GLN A 400 -33.65 26.94 -3.15
C GLN A 400 -32.19 27.40 -3.37
N LEU A 401 -31.30 26.45 -3.54
CA LEU A 401 -29.89 26.68 -3.76
C LEU A 401 -29.65 27.45 -5.07
N LEU A 402 -30.29 27.06 -6.18
CA LEU A 402 -30.22 27.78 -7.46
C LEU A 402 -30.73 29.20 -7.36
N VAL A 403 -31.82 29.43 -6.61
CA VAL A 403 -32.42 30.78 -6.44
C VAL A 403 -31.56 31.67 -5.52
N SER A 404 -30.89 31.10 -4.51
CA SER A 404 -30.00 31.83 -3.61
C SER A 404 -28.72 32.34 -4.29
N PHE A 405 -28.34 31.71 -5.39
CA PHE A 405 -27.20 32.11 -6.24
C PHE A 405 -27.58 33.01 -7.43
N HIS A 406 -28.86 33.25 -7.66
CA HIS A 406 -29.35 34.11 -8.75
C HIS A 406 -29.55 35.56 -8.26
#